data_b93dac45811ff3f5d35211dcc764a339
#
_entry.id   b93dac45811ff3f5d35211dcc764a339
#
_cell.length_a   1.000
_cell.length_b   1.000
_cell.length_c   1.000
_cell.angle_alpha   90.00
_cell.angle_beta   90.00
_cell.angle_gamma   90.00
#
_symmetry.space_group_name_H-M   'P 1'
#
loop_
_entity.id
_entity.type
_entity.pdbx_description
1 polymer ?
#
loop_
_entity_poly.entity_id
_entity_poly.type
_entity_poly.pdbx_seq_one_letter_code
_entity_poly.pdbx_strand_id
1 'polypeptide(L)'
;MIVEIVSAGLIISACLAIFFDEAVYSVAALAGTLMLTSLLFALNGAYYAAIFQFAVGIGTLSILFLSGEMLSEKPATKTKLSSSIAVGVLGAVLSLPAIFYTIYTPTQVANSVGFGDALWSYDAVDVVLQGLVILAVAVGIGIVLYQRKKTSSQKLPEAAK
;
A
#
# COMPACT_ATOMS: atom_id res chain seq x y z
N MET A 1 -20.68 5.69 -15.89
CA MET A 1 -19.87 5.14 -17.00
C MET A 1 -18.36 5.30 -16.77
N ILE A 2 -17.81 6.52 -16.60
CA ILE A 2 -16.34 6.70 -16.38
C ILE A 2 -15.89 5.99 -15.09
N VAL A 3 -16.60 6.15 -13.99
CA VAL A 3 -16.29 5.50 -12.70
C VAL A 3 -16.31 3.98 -12.82
N GLU A 4 -17.26 3.42 -13.54
CA GLU A 4 -17.35 1.97 -13.76
C GLU A 4 -16.18 1.41 -14.57
N ILE A 5 -15.75 2.16 -15.61
CA ILE A 5 -14.57 1.78 -16.41
C ILE A 5 -13.30 1.82 -15.56
N VAL A 6 -13.12 2.87 -14.77
CA VAL A 6 -11.97 3.02 -13.87
C VAL A 6 -11.97 1.92 -12.80
N SER A 7 -13.14 1.59 -12.23
CA SER A 7 -13.28 0.51 -11.25
C SER A 7 -12.96 -0.86 -11.85
N ALA A 8 -13.41 -1.12 -13.08
CA ALA A 8 -13.07 -2.36 -13.78
C ALA A 8 -11.56 -2.44 -14.05
N GLY A 9 -10.94 -1.35 -14.52
CA GLY A 9 -9.49 -1.26 -14.71
C GLY A 9 -8.71 -1.50 -13.42
N LEU A 10 -9.19 -0.97 -12.29
CA LEU A 10 -8.61 -1.18 -10.97
C LEU A 10 -8.61 -2.66 -10.58
N ILE A 11 -9.73 -3.35 -10.75
CA ILE A 11 -9.84 -4.79 -10.45
C ILE A 11 -8.88 -5.60 -11.33
N ILE A 12 -8.82 -5.30 -12.63
CA ILE A 12 -7.92 -5.97 -13.57
C ILE A 12 -6.47 -5.74 -13.16
N SER A 13 -6.07 -4.50 -12.85
CA SER A 13 -4.72 -4.16 -12.42
C SER A 13 -4.34 -4.84 -11.10
N ALA A 14 -5.25 -4.92 -10.14
CA ALA A 14 -5.05 -5.60 -8.87
C ALA A 14 -4.89 -7.13 -9.07
N CYS A 15 -5.68 -7.73 -9.95
CA CYS A 15 -5.51 -9.14 -10.30
C CYS A 15 -4.15 -9.39 -10.96
N LEU A 16 -3.73 -8.57 -11.90
CA LEU A 16 -2.43 -8.69 -12.54
C LEU A 16 -1.28 -8.59 -11.54
N ALA A 17 -1.37 -7.71 -10.54
CA ALA A 17 -0.37 -7.59 -9.48
C ALA A 17 -0.15 -8.89 -8.69
N ILE A 18 -1.20 -9.70 -8.53
CA ILE A 18 -1.13 -10.99 -7.82
C ILE A 18 -0.65 -12.12 -8.74
N PHE A 19 -0.95 -12.06 -10.03
CA PHE A 19 -0.66 -13.14 -10.97
C PHE A 19 0.74 -13.08 -11.58
N PHE A 20 1.39 -11.91 -11.58
CA PHE A 20 2.75 -11.81 -12.11
C PHE A 20 3.76 -12.48 -11.17
N ASP A 21 4.55 -13.42 -11.71
CA ASP A 21 5.61 -14.10 -10.98
C ASP A 21 6.86 -13.20 -10.79
N GLU A 22 7.08 -12.25 -11.69
CA GLU A 22 8.20 -11.32 -11.62
C GLU A 22 7.87 -10.12 -10.74
N ALA A 23 8.71 -9.85 -9.74
CA ALA A 23 8.51 -8.79 -8.76
C ALA A 23 8.32 -7.40 -9.40
N VAL A 24 9.08 -7.10 -10.47
CA VAL A 24 9.00 -5.80 -11.17
C VAL A 24 7.66 -5.60 -11.83
N TYR A 25 7.13 -6.61 -12.55
CA TYR A 25 5.81 -6.52 -13.18
C TYR A 25 4.67 -6.50 -12.17
N SER A 26 4.79 -7.26 -11.08
CA SER A 26 3.83 -7.23 -9.98
C SER A 26 3.77 -5.84 -9.34
N VAL A 27 4.92 -5.22 -9.05
CA VAL A 27 5.00 -3.86 -8.51
C VAL A 27 4.48 -2.83 -9.52
N ALA A 28 4.74 -2.98 -10.81
CA ALA A 28 4.19 -2.10 -11.84
C ALA A 28 2.65 -2.19 -11.91
N ALA A 29 2.08 -3.40 -11.83
CA ALA A 29 0.64 -3.59 -11.79
C ALA A 29 0.02 -3.01 -10.50
N LEU A 30 0.69 -3.16 -9.34
CA LEU A 30 0.31 -2.52 -8.09
C LEU A 30 0.33 -0.99 -8.22
N ALA A 31 1.32 -0.43 -8.92
CA ALA A 31 1.38 0.99 -9.24
C ALA A 31 0.12 1.45 -9.97
N GLY A 32 -0.27 0.72 -11.01
CA GLY A 32 -1.51 0.98 -11.73
C GLY A 32 -2.74 0.98 -10.82
N THR A 33 -2.83 0.00 -9.91
CA THR A 33 -3.92 -0.09 -8.92
C THR A 33 -3.98 1.15 -8.03
N LEU A 34 -2.85 1.59 -7.47
CA LEU A 34 -2.80 2.77 -6.59
C LEU A 34 -3.13 4.06 -7.34
N MET A 35 -2.66 4.21 -8.59
CA MET A 35 -3.00 5.36 -9.44
C MET A 35 -4.49 5.39 -9.80
N LEU A 36 -5.07 4.26 -10.18
CA LEU A 36 -6.50 4.16 -10.49
C LEU A 36 -7.37 4.43 -9.25
N THR A 37 -6.92 4.00 -8.07
CA THR A 37 -7.59 4.32 -6.79
C THR A 37 -7.58 5.82 -6.52
N SER A 38 -6.44 6.49 -6.71
CA SER A 38 -6.35 7.94 -6.57
C SER A 38 -7.27 8.67 -7.56
N LEU A 39 -7.30 8.21 -8.81
CA LEU A 39 -8.20 8.75 -9.83
C LEU A 39 -9.68 8.56 -9.45
N LEU A 40 -10.03 7.39 -8.87
CA LEU A 40 -11.38 7.11 -8.41
C LEU A 40 -11.80 8.08 -7.30
N PHE A 41 -10.91 8.37 -6.34
CA PHE A 41 -11.18 9.38 -5.32
C PHE A 41 -11.39 10.77 -5.92
N ALA A 42 -10.58 11.16 -6.91
CA ALA A 42 -10.72 12.45 -7.60
C ALA A 42 -12.06 12.55 -8.34
N LEU A 43 -12.48 11.48 -9.03
CA LEU A 43 -13.76 11.43 -9.74
C LEU A 43 -14.97 11.51 -8.80
N ASN A 44 -14.83 11.06 -7.57
CA ASN A 44 -15.85 11.16 -6.53
C ASN A 44 -15.80 12.51 -5.75
N GLY A 45 -14.95 13.45 -6.17
CA GLY A 45 -14.84 14.76 -5.54
C GLY A 45 -13.99 14.79 -4.26
N ALA A 46 -13.42 13.66 -3.85
CA ALA A 46 -12.57 13.55 -2.67
C ALA A 46 -11.10 13.92 -3.00
N TYR A 47 -10.87 15.16 -3.40
CA TYR A 47 -9.58 15.64 -3.92
C TYR A 47 -8.43 15.48 -2.92
N TYR A 48 -8.66 15.73 -1.63
CA TYR A 48 -7.64 15.54 -0.60
C TYR A 48 -7.24 14.07 -0.47
N ALA A 49 -8.22 13.16 -0.44
CA ALA A 49 -7.94 11.74 -0.40
C ALA A 49 -7.19 11.27 -1.67
N ALA A 50 -7.53 11.82 -2.83
CA ALA A 50 -6.83 11.54 -4.08
C ALA A 50 -5.35 11.95 -4.02
N ILE A 51 -5.05 13.17 -3.54
CA ILE A 51 -3.68 13.67 -3.43
C ILE A 51 -2.88 12.83 -2.42
N PHE A 52 -3.44 12.53 -1.25
CA PHE A 52 -2.79 11.67 -0.25
C PHE A 52 -2.55 10.26 -0.78
N GLN A 53 -3.52 9.65 -1.43
CA GLN A 53 -3.39 8.33 -2.03
C GLN A 53 -2.28 8.31 -3.09
N PHE A 54 -2.21 9.34 -3.94
CA PHE A 54 -1.18 9.47 -4.96
C PHE A 54 0.21 9.62 -4.34
N ALA A 55 0.37 10.50 -3.34
CA ALA A 55 1.65 10.74 -2.66
C ALA A 55 2.16 9.46 -1.95
N VAL A 56 1.28 8.77 -1.20
CA VAL A 56 1.61 7.51 -0.53
C VAL A 56 1.92 6.42 -1.56
N GLY A 57 1.16 6.37 -2.66
CA GLY A 57 1.38 5.45 -3.76
C GLY A 57 2.79 5.58 -4.35
N ILE A 58 3.21 6.79 -4.69
CA ILE A 58 4.57 7.05 -5.24
C ILE A 58 5.65 6.63 -4.23
N GLY A 59 5.51 6.99 -2.96
CA GLY A 59 6.48 6.63 -1.92
C GLY A 59 6.61 5.12 -1.74
N THR A 60 5.48 4.43 -1.64
CA THR A 60 5.44 2.96 -1.49
C THR A 60 6.03 2.25 -2.71
N LEU A 61 5.66 2.71 -3.92
CA LEU A 61 6.16 2.13 -5.15
C LEU A 61 7.67 2.29 -5.32
N SER A 62 8.21 3.44 -4.96
CA SER A 62 9.66 3.69 -5.03
C SER A 62 10.42 2.68 -4.16
N ILE A 63 9.94 2.43 -2.95
CA ILE A 63 10.56 1.47 -2.02
C ILE A 63 10.39 0.03 -2.53
N LEU A 64 9.19 -0.34 -2.99
CA LEU A 64 8.92 -1.68 -3.49
C LEU A 64 9.68 -1.97 -4.78
N PHE A 65 9.81 -1.00 -5.68
CA PHE A 65 10.57 -1.15 -6.91
C PHE A 65 12.06 -1.38 -6.61
N LEU A 66 12.67 -0.55 -5.77
CA LEU A 66 14.06 -0.72 -5.34
C LEU A 66 14.29 -2.08 -4.66
N SER A 67 13.37 -2.47 -3.78
CA SER A 67 13.44 -3.75 -3.07
C SER A 67 13.27 -4.92 -4.03
N GLY A 68 12.34 -4.84 -4.99
CA GLY A 68 12.09 -5.85 -6.00
C GLY A 68 13.28 -6.05 -6.94
N GLU A 69 13.93 -4.97 -7.36
CA GLU A 69 15.12 -5.00 -8.20
C GLU A 69 16.30 -5.66 -7.47
N MET A 70 16.52 -5.31 -6.20
CA MET A 70 17.58 -5.91 -5.37
C MET A 70 17.35 -7.40 -5.07
N LEU A 71 16.10 -7.86 -5.05
CA LEU A 71 15.74 -9.26 -4.77
C LEU A 71 15.63 -10.11 -6.06
N SER A 72 15.58 -9.49 -7.21
CA SER A 72 15.37 -10.14 -8.52
C SER A 72 16.61 -10.92 -9.03
N GLU A 73 17.76 -10.84 -8.35
CA GLU A 73 18.96 -11.64 -8.71
C GLU A 73 18.78 -13.15 -8.49
N LYS A 74 17.72 -13.59 -7.81
CA LYS A 74 17.41 -15.02 -7.65
C LYS A 74 16.33 -15.41 -8.65
N PRO A 75 16.50 -16.56 -9.38
CA PRO A 75 15.45 -17.04 -10.26
C PRO A 75 14.15 -17.18 -9.47
N ALA A 76 13.12 -16.49 -9.94
CA ALA A 76 11.80 -16.50 -9.32
C ALA A 76 11.33 -17.96 -9.18
N THR A 77 11.20 -18.42 -7.95
CA THR A 77 10.51 -19.69 -7.67
C THR A 77 9.06 -19.45 -8.09
N LYS A 78 8.61 -20.14 -9.15
CA LYS A 78 7.22 -20.03 -9.65
C LYS A 78 6.26 -20.14 -8.48
N THR A 79 5.55 -19.07 -8.21
CA THR A 79 4.51 -19.04 -7.18
C THR A 79 3.44 -20.06 -7.57
N LYS A 80 3.12 -20.99 -6.67
CA LYS A 80 2.06 -21.97 -6.95
C LYS A 80 0.76 -21.19 -7.14
N LEU A 81 0.07 -21.40 -8.25
CA LEU A 81 -1.24 -20.79 -8.55
C LEU A 81 -2.22 -20.88 -7.37
N SER A 82 -2.15 -21.96 -6.60
CA SER A 82 -2.91 -22.14 -5.36
C SER A 82 -2.63 -21.06 -4.30
N SER A 83 -1.39 -20.55 -4.19
CA SER A 83 -1.05 -19.50 -3.24
C SER A 83 -1.65 -18.15 -3.67
N SER A 84 -1.58 -17.82 -4.95
CA SER A 84 -2.17 -16.59 -5.49
C SER A 84 -3.69 -16.56 -5.34
N ILE A 85 -4.35 -17.71 -5.58
CA ILE A 85 -5.80 -17.85 -5.36
C ILE A 85 -6.13 -17.69 -3.87
N ALA A 86 -5.36 -18.29 -2.96
CA ALA A 86 -5.59 -18.18 -1.52
C ALA A 86 -5.49 -16.72 -1.03
N VAL A 87 -4.51 -15.95 -1.52
CA VAL A 87 -4.37 -14.52 -1.21
C VAL A 87 -5.55 -13.72 -1.76
N GLY A 88 -5.99 -13.98 -2.99
CA GLY A 88 -7.16 -13.34 -3.59
C GLY A 88 -8.45 -13.60 -2.81
N VAL A 89 -8.67 -14.86 -2.42
CA VAL A 89 -9.84 -15.24 -1.59
C VAL A 89 -9.79 -14.58 -0.22
N LEU A 90 -8.62 -14.55 0.43
CA LEU A 90 -8.45 -13.87 1.72
C LEU A 90 -8.77 -12.38 1.60
N GLY A 91 -8.28 -11.71 0.55
CA GLY A 91 -8.60 -10.30 0.28
C GLY A 91 -10.08 -10.07 0.05
N ALA A 92 -10.75 -10.94 -0.72
CA ALA A 92 -12.19 -10.88 -0.94
C ALA A 92 -12.97 -11.06 0.37
N VAL A 93 -12.61 -12.01 1.21
CA VAL A 93 -13.24 -12.23 2.52
C VAL A 93 -13.06 -11.02 3.44
N LEU A 94 -11.87 -10.42 3.48
CA LEU A 94 -11.59 -9.23 4.29
C LEU A 94 -12.32 -7.98 3.79
N SER A 95 -12.73 -7.93 2.53
CA SER A 95 -13.51 -6.81 1.98
C SER A 95 -15.01 -6.90 2.33
N LEU A 96 -15.54 -8.09 2.69
CA LEU A 96 -16.96 -8.29 3.00
C LEU A 96 -17.48 -7.36 4.10
N PRO A 97 -16.80 -7.18 5.26
CA PRO A 97 -17.30 -6.28 6.31
C PRO A 97 -17.46 -4.83 5.82
N ALA A 98 -16.53 -4.35 4.99
CA ALA A 98 -16.61 -3.00 4.42
C ALA A 98 -17.81 -2.85 3.48
N ILE A 99 -18.09 -3.86 2.64
CA ILE A 99 -19.24 -3.87 1.74
C ILE A 99 -20.55 -3.90 2.55
N PHE A 100 -20.64 -4.78 3.57
CA PHE A 100 -21.81 -4.84 4.43
C PHE A 100 -22.06 -3.52 5.17
N TYR A 101 -21.00 -2.92 5.70
CA TYR A 101 -21.10 -1.62 6.38
C TYR A 101 -21.66 -0.55 5.45
N THR A 102 -21.17 -0.48 4.20
CA THR A 102 -21.62 0.52 3.22
C THR A 102 -23.08 0.31 2.81
N ILE A 103 -23.57 -0.93 2.74
CA ILE A 103 -24.97 -1.24 2.39
C ILE A 103 -25.92 -0.90 3.54
N TYR A 104 -25.52 -1.19 4.77
CA TYR A 104 -26.40 -1.05 5.94
C TYR A 104 -26.37 0.35 6.58
N THR A 105 -25.33 1.14 6.33
CA THR A 105 -25.24 2.51 6.83
C THR A 105 -25.61 3.46 5.71
N PRO A 106 -26.86 4.03 5.70
CA PRO A 106 -27.20 5.03 4.72
C PRO A 106 -26.22 6.19 4.91
N THR A 107 -25.58 6.62 3.82
CA THR A 107 -24.68 7.75 3.81
C THR A 107 -25.46 8.97 4.27
N GLN A 108 -25.40 9.27 5.56
CA GLN A 108 -25.82 10.57 6.09
C GLN A 108 -24.89 11.54 5.38
N VAL A 109 -25.45 12.36 4.49
CA VAL A 109 -24.74 13.53 3.96
C VAL A 109 -24.49 14.41 5.18
N ALA A 110 -23.39 14.15 5.87
CA ALA A 110 -22.96 14.98 6.97
C ALA A 110 -22.83 16.39 6.43
N ASN A 111 -23.48 17.34 7.10
CA ASN A 111 -23.30 18.77 6.87
C ASN A 111 -21.82 19.00 6.61
N SER A 112 -21.50 19.66 5.51
CA SER A 112 -20.17 19.75 4.92
C SER A 112 -19.18 20.46 5.86
N VAL A 113 -18.72 19.72 6.86
CA VAL A 113 -17.53 20.10 7.62
C VAL A 113 -16.37 19.97 6.64
N GLY A 114 -15.59 21.04 6.46
CA GLY A 114 -14.44 21.00 5.58
C GLY A 114 -13.51 19.85 6.00
N PHE A 115 -12.92 19.15 5.04
CA PHE A 115 -12.01 18.03 5.32
C PHE A 115 -10.91 18.42 6.32
N GLY A 116 -10.37 19.65 6.20
CA GLY A 116 -9.36 20.16 7.12
C GLY A 116 -9.90 20.27 8.56
N ASP A 117 -11.11 20.77 8.73
CA ASP A 117 -11.72 20.93 10.06
C ASP A 117 -12.07 19.55 10.66
N ALA A 118 -12.53 18.62 9.84
CA ALA A 118 -12.77 17.24 10.29
C ALA A 118 -11.46 16.62 10.79
N LEU A 119 -10.39 16.69 10.00
CA LEU A 119 -9.11 16.08 10.30
C LEU A 119 -8.44 16.66 11.55
N TRP A 120 -8.45 18.00 11.69
CA TRP A 120 -7.70 18.68 12.77
C TRP A 120 -8.53 18.95 14.03
N SER A 121 -9.86 18.95 13.95
CA SER A 121 -10.72 19.22 15.09
C SER A 121 -11.38 17.97 15.67
N TYR A 122 -11.85 17.07 14.81
CA TYR A 122 -12.55 15.86 15.25
C TYR A 122 -11.61 14.64 15.36
N ASP A 123 -10.69 14.45 14.39
CA ASP A 123 -9.82 13.29 14.31
C ASP A 123 -8.35 13.63 14.68
N ALA A 124 -8.11 14.77 15.34
CA ALA A 124 -6.78 15.24 15.72
C ALA A 124 -5.97 14.19 16.50
N VAL A 125 -6.62 13.45 17.40
CA VAL A 125 -5.98 12.40 18.20
C VAL A 125 -5.51 11.25 17.31
N ASP A 126 -6.33 10.85 16.33
CA ASP A 126 -5.99 9.77 15.39
C ASP A 126 -4.82 10.16 14.50
N VAL A 127 -4.75 11.42 14.04
CA VAL A 127 -3.62 11.97 13.27
C VAL A 127 -2.33 11.94 14.08
N VAL A 128 -2.37 12.33 15.36
CA VAL A 128 -1.21 12.28 16.25
C VAL A 128 -0.75 10.86 16.51
N LEU A 129 -1.69 9.95 16.78
CA LEU A 129 -1.39 8.52 16.97
C LEU A 129 -0.79 7.91 15.72
N GLN A 130 -1.31 8.22 14.54
CA GLN A 130 -0.75 7.79 13.26
C GLN A 130 0.69 8.28 13.08
N GLY A 131 0.97 9.55 13.40
CA GLY A 131 2.32 10.12 13.37
C GLY A 131 3.28 9.39 14.31
N LEU A 132 2.81 9.02 15.51
CA LEU A 132 3.59 8.29 16.50
C LEU A 132 3.91 6.86 16.03
N VAL A 133 2.96 6.19 15.38
CA VAL A 133 3.18 4.86 14.78
C VAL A 133 4.22 4.93 13.68
N ILE A 134 4.14 5.91 12.78
CA ILE A 134 5.13 6.13 11.71
C ILE A 134 6.53 6.36 12.30
N LEU A 135 6.62 7.20 13.34
CA LEU A 135 7.88 7.47 14.03
C LEU A 135 8.46 6.19 14.66
N ALA A 136 7.64 5.41 15.35
CA ALA A 136 8.06 4.15 15.99
C ALA A 136 8.60 3.15 14.96
N VAL A 137 7.92 3.01 13.81
CA VAL A 137 8.36 2.15 12.72
C VAL A 137 9.68 2.64 12.12
N ALA A 138 9.82 3.95 11.88
CA ALA A 138 11.04 4.55 11.33
C ALA A 138 12.25 4.33 12.25
N VAL A 139 12.07 4.53 13.56
CA VAL A 139 13.09 4.26 14.58
C VAL A 139 13.44 2.77 14.62
N GLY A 140 12.44 1.89 14.60
CA GLY A 140 12.65 0.44 14.57
C GLY A 140 13.50 -0.01 13.37
N ILE A 141 13.18 0.47 12.19
CA ILE A 141 13.96 0.20 10.97
C ILE A 141 15.39 0.73 11.12
N GLY A 142 15.56 1.96 11.64
CA GLY A 142 16.86 2.58 11.87
C GLY A 142 17.75 1.74 12.79
N ILE A 143 17.19 1.21 13.89
CA ILE A 143 17.92 0.34 14.83
C ILE A 143 18.36 -0.96 14.15
N VAL A 144 17.47 -1.62 13.40
CA VAL A 144 17.77 -2.87 12.70
C VAL A 144 18.89 -2.68 11.67
N LEU A 145 18.84 -1.60 10.88
CA LEU A 145 19.88 -1.28 9.90
C LEU A 145 21.22 -0.98 10.56
N TYR A 146 21.20 -0.25 11.68
CA TYR A 146 22.42 0.06 12.44
C TYR A 146 23.10 -1.21 12.99
N GLN A 147 22.32 -2.12 13.56
CA GLN A 147 22.83 -3.40 14.07
C GLN A 147 23.44 -4.26 12.96
N ARG A 148 22.78 -4.32 11.79
CA ARG A 148 23.27 -5.09 10.63
C ARG A 148 24.63 -4.58 10.14
N LYS A 149 24.82 -3.24 10.11
CA LYS A 149 26.08 -2.61 9.73
C LYS A 149 27.20 -2.97 10.69
N LYS A 150 26.95 -2.98 12.01
CA LYS A 150 27.92 -3.32 13.06
C LYS A 150 28.37 -4.78 12.95
N THR A 151 27.46 -5.70 12.69
CA THR A 151 27.76 -7.13 12.53
C THR A 151 28.59 -7.42 11.27
N SER A 152 28.32 -6.71 10.16
CA SER A 152 29.14 -6.81 8.95
C SER A 152 30.57 -6.29 9.14
N SER A 153 30.75 -5.20 9.87
CA SER A 153 32.09 -4.65 10.16
C SER A 153 32.94 -5.54 11.08
N GLN A 154 32.32 -6.32 11.95
CA GLN A 154 33.05 -7.25 12.83
C GLN A 154 33.53 -8.53 12.14
N LYS A 155 32.89 -8.94 11.04
CA LYS A 155 33.27 -10.15 10.29
C LYS A 155 34.48 -9.98 9.36
N LEU A 156 34.85 -8.74 9.02
CA LEU A 156 36.00 -8.48 8.14
C LEU A 156 37.40 -8.67 8.75
N PRO A 157 37.67 -8.50 10.07
CA PRO A 157 39.01 -8.70 10.61
C PRO A 157 39.40 -10.17 10.81
N GLU A 158 38.46 -11.12 10.81
CA GLU A 158 38.75 -12.53 11.13
C GLU A 158 39.08 -13.37 9.89
N ALA A 159 38.76 -12.89 8.69
CA ALA A 159 39.09 -13.55 7.42
C ALA A 159 40.48 -13.19 6.86
N ALA A 160 41.23 -12.30 7.55
CA ALA A 160 42.54 -11.83 7.14
C ALA A 160 43.67 -12.33 8.06
N LYS A 161 43.43 -13.36 8.84
CA LYS A 161 44.46 -14.17 9.57
C LYS A 161 44.36 -15.60 9.04
#